data_9f075b3ef89aacebdc8c08a8831f89a4
#
_entry.id   9f075b3ef89aacebdc8c08a8831f89a4
#
_cell.length_a   1.000
_cell.length_b   1.000
_cell.length_c   1.000
_cell.angle_alpha   90.00
_cell.angle_beta   90.00
_cell.angle_gamma   90.00
#
_symmetry.space_group_name_H-M   'P 1'
#
loop_
_entity.id
_entity.type
_entity.pdbx_description
1 polymer ?
#
loop_
_entity_poly.entity_id
_entity_poly.type
_entity_poly.pdbx_seq_one_letter_code
_entity_poly.pdbx_strand_id
1 'polypeptide(L)'
;MFRVALKSILGRKARLVLTSLSVIIGTAFLAGSAIFSATLTRTFDNLFQDVFKNIDGYVRSANVIEGDFGVEERQRIPASLVGDVLAVEGVKDAVPDLQAFARIIGKDGTPLGSDGNGPPTFGSIAVDFAGNLWTIEQGRYPAGPGEVALDEASAENGDYVLGDTVKVVARAGSREFTLVGIASYGEVRSPGGATFALFDPPTASEF
;
A
#
# COMPACT_ATOMS: atom_id res chain seq x y z
N MET A 1 28.79 -37.91 43.66
CA MET A 1 28.73 -36.48 43.42
C MET A 1 27.41 -36.04 42.75
N PHE A 2 26.91 -36.71 41.73
CA PHE A 2 25.64 -36.35 41.03
C PHE A 2 24.40 -36.28 41.93
N ARG A 3 24.22 -37.23 42.86
CA ARG A 3 23.10 -37.27 43.84
C ARG A 3 23.09 -36.09 44.82
N VAL A 4 24.26 -35.56 45.19
CA VAL A 4 24.38 -34.42 46.10
C VAL A 4 24.04 -33.12 45.34
N ALA A 5 24.52 -32.99 44.09
CA ALA A 5 24.18 -31.87 43.23
C ALA A 5 22.68 -31.81 42.96
N LEU A 6 22.03 -32.94 42.65
CA LEU A 6 20.60 -33.04 42.42
C LEU A 6 19.76 -32.65 43.65
N LYS A 7 20.16 -33.10 44.87
CA LYS A 7 19.51 -32.70 46.11
C LYS A 7 19.67 -31.20 46.41
N SER A 8 20.84 -30.62 46.11
CA SER A 8 21.09 -29.20 46.32
C SER A 8 20.21 -28.32 45.36
N ILE A 9 20.04 -28.77 44.13
CA ILE A 9 19.16 -28.10 43.15
C ILE A 9 17.69 -28.20 43.60
N LEU A 10 17.22 -29.37 43.98
CA LEU A 10 15.85 -29.59 44.46
C LEU A 10 15.56 -28.88 45.81
N GLY A 11 16.57 -28.62 46.63
CA GLY A 11 16.44 -27.84 47.88
C GLY A 11 16.17 -26.34 47.64
N ARG A 12 16.42 -25.84 46.44
CA ARG A 12 16.20 -24.42 46.07
C ARG A 12 15.15 -24.28 44.94
N LYS A 13 14.01 -24.93 45.13
CA LYS A 13 12.91 -25.00 44.11
C LYS A 13 12.50 -23.65 43.54
N ALA A 14 12.38 -22.62 44.40
CA ALA A 14 12.02 -21.28 43.95
C ALA A 14 13.03 -20.69 42.97
N ARG A 15 14.33 -20.86 43.21
CA ARG A 15 15.38 -20.37 42.31
C ARG A 15 15.37 -21.15 40.99
N LEU A 16 15.15 -22.47 41.03
CA LEU A 16 15.07 -23.30 39.85
C LEU A 16 13.89 -22.87 38.97
N VAL A 17 12.71 -22.67 39.57
CA VAL A 17 11.50 -22.23 38.88
C VAL A 17 11.72 -20.85 38.24
N LEU A 18 12.27 -19.89 38.99
CA LEU A 18 12.50 -18.54 38.49
C LEU A 18 13.51 -18.50 37.35
N THR A 19 14.61 -19.27 37.43
CA THR A 19 15.58 -19.32 36.33
C THR A 19 15.02 -20.02 35.10
N SER A 20 14.27 -21.13 35.28
CA SER A 20 13.63 -21.81 34.18
C SER A 20 12.57 -20.91 33.50
N LEU A 21 11.78 -20.20 34.30
CA LEU A 21 10.81 -19.25 33.79
C LEU A 21 11.46 -18.10 32.98
N SER A 22 12.57 -17.57 33.52
CA SER A 22 13.35 -16.53 32.82
C SER A 22 13.87 -17.00 31.45
N VAL A 23 14.40 -18.23 31.38
CA VAL A 23 14.87 -18.84 30.13
C VAL A 23 13.71 -19.06 29.16
N ILE A 24 12.57 -19.60 29.67
CA ILE A 24 11.39 -19.85 28.86
C ILE A 24 10.86 -18.52 28.26
N ILE A 25 10.73 -17.48 29.09
CA ILE A 25 10.26 -16.16 28.61
C ILE A 25 11.23 -15.57 27.57
N GLY A 26 12.53 -15.63 27.84
CA GLY A 26 13.56 -15.13 26.92
C GLY A 26 13.56 -15.85 25.58
N THR A 27 13.50 -17.18 25.60
CA THR A 27 13.44 -17.98 24.35
C THR A 27 12.12 -17.81 23.61
N ALA A 28 10.99 -17.74 24.33
CA ALA A 28 9.69 -17.49 23.74
C ALA A 28 9.61 -16.11 23.05
N PHE A 29 10.15 -15.06 23.71
CA PHE A 29 10.23 -13.72 23.13
C PHE A 29 11.10 -13.70 21.87
N LEU A 30 12.28 -14.31 21.92
CA LEU A 30 13.17 -14.39 20.76
C LEU A 30 12.53 -15.13 19.59
N ALA A 31 11.95 -16.31 19.87
CA ALA A 31 11.26 -17.09 18.85
C ALA A 31 10.04 -16.35 18.27
N GLY A 32 9.24 -15.74 19.14
CA GLY A 32 8.08 -14.94 18.72
C GLY A 32 8.46 -13.75 17.83
N SER A 33 9.52 -13.00 18.22
CA SER A 33 10.07 -11.91 17.41
C SER A 33 10.58 -12.40 16.04
N ALA A 34 11.29 -13.52 16.00
CA ALA A 34 11.80 -14.08 14.75
C ALA A 34 10.67 -14.55 13.83
N ILE A 35 9.66 -15.23 14.36
CA ILE A 35 8.47 -15.68 13.62
C ILE A 35 7.71 -14.47 13.09
N PHE A 36 7.47 -13.45 13.91
CA PHE A 36 6.78 -12.23 13.52
C PHE A 36 7.51 -11.52 12.38
N SER A 37 8.83 -11.31 12.52
CA SER A 37 9.65 -10.71 11.47
C SER A 37 9.60 -11.50 10.16
N ALA A 38 9.75 -12.82 10.22
CA ALA A 38 9.68 -13.68 9.04
C ALA A 38 8.29 -13.67 8.39
N THR A 39 7.23 -13.60 9.18
CA THR A 39 5.85 -13.52 8.68
C THR A 39 5.62 -12.20 7.96
N LEU A 40 6.05 -11.08 8.56
CA LEU A 40 5.96 -9.76 7.91
C LEU A 40 6.71 -9.74 6.58
N THR A 41 7.97 -10.17 6.57
CA THR A 41 8.77 -10.20 5.34
C THR A 41 8.08 -11.02 4.25
N ARG A 42 7.60 -12.22 4.56
CA ARG A 42 6.89 -13.06 3.58
C ARG A 42 5.60 -12.44 3.08
N THR A 43 4.84 -11.78 3.96
CA THR A 43 3.60 -11.10 3.56
C THR A 43 3.89 -9.97 2.57
N PHE A 44 4.92 -9.16 2.83
CA PHE A 44 5.34 -8.11 1.90
C PHE A 44 5.91 -8.68 0.60
N ASP A 45 6.76 -9.70 0.67
CA ASP A 45 7.33 -10.34 -0.53
C ASP A 45 6.24 -10.91 -1.44
N ASN A 46 5.25 -11.60 -0.86
CA ASN A 46 4.13 -12.14 -1.62
C ASN A 46 3.29 -11.02 -2.25
N LEU A 47 2.95 -9.98 -1.47
CA LEU A 47 2.20 -8.84 -1.97
C LEU A 47 2.91 -8.17 -3.16
N PHE A 48 4.20 -7.91 -3.03
CA PHE A 48 4.98 -7.29 -4.10
C PHE A 48 5.12 -8.20 -5.32
N GLN A 49 5.34 -9.51 -5.13
CA GLN A 49 5.40 -10.46 -6.24
C GLN A 49 4.09 -10.54 -7.02
N ASP A 50 2.95 -10.54 -6.33
CA ASP A 50 1.63 -10.59 -7.00
C ASP A 50 1.32 -9.30 -7.73
N VAL A 51 1.58 -8.16 -7.09
CA VAL A 51 1.30 -6.84 -7.66
C VAL A 51 2.19 -6.54 -8.87
N PHE A 52 3.47 -6.91 -8.83
CA PHE A 52 4.43 -6.60 -9.89
C PHE A 52 4.67 -7.73 -10.88
N LYS A 53 3.97 -8.85 -10.79
CA LYS A 53 4.20 -10.04 -11.63
C LYS A 53 4.09 -9.79 -13.14
N ASN A 54 3.35 -8.76 -13.54
CA ASN A 54 3.14 -8.40 -14.94
C ASN A 54 3.88 -7.12 -15.35
N ILE A 55 4.82 -6.66 -14.52
CA ILE A 55 5.62 -5.46 -14.78
C ILE A 55 7.07 -5.87 -14.88
N ASP A 56 7.65 -5.74 -16.08
CA ASP A 56 9.04 -6.11 -16.35
C ASP A 56 10.03 -4.99 -15.96
N GLY A 57 9.58 -3.74 -15.91
CA GLY A 57 10.46 -2.62 -15.58
C GLY A 57 9.76 -1.29 -15.37
N TYR A 58 10.49 -0.36 -14.76
CA TYR A 58 10.08 1.01 -14.54
C TYR A 58 11.06 2.01 -15.14
N VAL A 59 10.53 2.98 -15.87
CA VAL A 59 11.29 4.15 -16.32
C VAL A 59 11.08 5.27 -15.30
N ARG A 60 12.15 5.73 -14.68
CA ARG A 60 12.14 6.75 -13.62
C ARG A 60 13.21 7.80 -13.88
N SER A 61 13.02 8.99 -13.32
CA SER A 61 14.08 10.03 -13.32
C SER A 61 15.36 9.51 -12.64
N ALA A 62 16.51 9.81 -13.23
CA ALA A 62 17.80 9.59 -12.59
C ALA A 62 18.03 10.56 -11.42
N ASN A 63 17.34 11.71 -11.42
CA ASN A 63 17.47 12.71 -10.37
C ASN A 63 16.69 12.28 -9.15
N VAL A 64 17.40 12.02 -8.07
CA VAL A 64 16.86 11.71 -6.75
C VAL A 64 16.86 12.99 -5.92
N ILE A 65 15.75 13.28 -5.28
CA ILE A 65 15.61 14.34 -4.29
C ILE A 65 15.55 13.65 -2.93
N GLU A 66 16.37 14.06 -1.99
CA GLU A 66 16.26 13.57 -0.63
C GLU A 66 14.93 14.06 -0.04
N GLY A 67 14.00 13.14 0.16
CA GLY A 67 12.72 13.37 0.82
C GLY A 67 12.83 13.27 2.34
N ASP A 68 11.80 13.70 3.04
CA ASP A 68 11.69 13.54 4.48
C ASP A 68 11.68 12.05 4.89
N PHE A 69 12.24 11.74 6.05
CA PHE A 69 12.33 10.39 6.62
C PHE A 69 13.17 9.37 5.83
N GLY A 70 14.10 9.84 4.97
CA GLY A 70 14.97 8.95 4.21
C GLY A 70 14.29 8.23 3.03
N VAL A 71 13.13 8.71 2.62
CA VAL A 71 12.45 8.24 1.41
C VAL A 71 13.03 8.98 0.21
N GLU A 72 13.54 8.24 -0.78
CA GLU A 72 13.98 8.81 -2.05
C GLU A 72 12.77 9.28 -2.86
N GLU A 73 12.60 10.59 -3.00
CA GLU A 73 11.66 11.14 -3.98
C GLU A 73 12.38 11.34 -5.32
N ARG A 74 11.71 11.00 -6.41
CA ARG A 74 12.24 11.20 -7.77
C ARG A 74 11.46 12.28 -8.48
N GLN A 75 12.21 13.09 -9.24
CA GLN A 75 11.58 14.10 -10.08
C GLN A 75 10.60 13.44 -11.07
N ARG A 76 9.48 14.09 -11.31
CA ARG A 76 8.53 13.65 -12.34
C ARG A 76 9.18 13.71 -13.71
N ILE A 77 8.86 12.75 -14.56
CA ILE A 77 9.28 12.70 -15.97
C ILE A 77 8.07 13.03 -16.86
N PRO A 78 8.28 13.59 -18.05
CA PRO A 78 7.20 13.91 -18.97
C PRO A 78 6.43 12.66 -19.42
N ALA A 79 5.11 12.72 -19.43
CA ALA A 79 4.26 11.62 -19.91
C ALA A 79 4.50 11.29 -21.40
N SER A 80 5.04 12.23 -22.18
CA SER A 80 5.41 12.01 -23.58
C SER A 80 6.44 10.90 -23.77
N LEU A 81 7.26 10.59 -22.75
CA LEU A 81 8.22 9.50 -22.77
C LEU A 81 7.58 8.11 -22.92
N VAL A 82 6.29 7.96 -22.65
CA VAL A 82 5.56 6.71 -22.90
C VAL A 82 5.69 6.28 -24.38
N GLY A 83 5.59 7.25 -25.31
CA GLY A 83 5.76 6.98 -26.74
C GLY A 83 7.19 6.51 -27.08
N ASP A 84 8.20 7.12 -26.46
CA ASP A 84 9.59 6.74 -26.68
C ASP A 84 9.88 5.34 -26.12
N VAL A 85 9.30 5.01 -24.97
CA VAL A 85 9.41 3.67 -24.35
C VAL A 85 8.74 2.62 -25.23
N LEU A 86 7.56 2.89 -25.75
CA LEU A 86 6.84 1.99 -26.67
C LEU A 86 7.58 1.75 -28.01
N ALA A 87 8.44 2.69 -28.42
CA ALA A 87 9.26 2.56 -29.62
C ALA A 87 10.48 1.64 -29.42
N VAL A 88 10.80 1.23 -28.19
CA VAL A 88 11.93 0.35 -27.89
C VAL A 88 11.57 -1.09 -28.29
N GLU A 89 12.45 -1.74 -29.04
CA GLU A 89 12.26 -3.15 -29.45
C GLU A 89 12.12 -4.06 -28.22
N GLY A 90 11.10 -4.88 -28.20
CA GLY A 90 10.79 -5.80 -27.11
C GLY A 90 9.83 -5.25 -26.06
N VAL A 91 9.51 -3.96 -26.08
CA VAL A 91 8.46 -3.38 -25.23
C VAL A 91 7.11 -3.67 -25.85
N LYS A 92 6.28 -4.39 -25.11
CA LYS A 92 4.93 -4.76 -25.53
C LYS A 92 3.93 -3.65 -25.23
N ASP A 93 4.05 -3.05 -24.05
CA ASP A 93 3.13 -2.04 -23.55
C ASP A 93 3.80 -1.14 -22.52
N ALA A 94 3.33 0.10 -22.37
CA ALA A 94 3.80 1.04 -21.37
C ALA A 94 2.69 2.01 -20.99
N VAL A 95 2.52 2.25 -19.72
CA VAL A 95 1.53 3.21 -19.19
C VAL A 95 2.20 4.17 -18.22
N PRO A 96 1.72 5.41 -18.11
CA PRO A 96 2.20 6.33 -17.10
C PRO A 96 1.77 5.83 -15.72
N ASP A 97 2.65 5.97 -14.74
CA ASP A 97 2.36 5.80 -13.33
C ASP A 97 2.52 7.13 -12.61
N LEU A 98 1.53 7.48 -11.81
CA LEU A 98 1.53 8.70 -11.01
C LEU A 98 0.91 8.40 -9.66
N GLN A 99 1.62 8.78 -8.61
CA GLN A 99 1.10 8.80 -7.26
C GLN A 99 1.30 10.18 -6.67
N ALA A 100 0.24 10.76 -6.11
CA ALA A 100 0.25 12.08 -5.53
C ALA A 100 -0.66 12.12 -4.30
N PHE A 101 -0.58 13.19 -3.52
CA PHE A 101 -1.52 13.41 -2.43
C PHE A 101 -2.93 13.62 -2.99
N ALA A 102 -3.89 12.81 -2.52
CA ALA A 102 -5.31 13.04 -2.71
C ALA A 102 -6.08 12.48 -1.52
N ARG A 103 -7.01 13.26 -0.98
CA ARG A 103 -7.78 12.90 0.21
C ARG A 103 -9.25 12.77 -0.14
N ILE A 104 -9.81 11.62 0.13
CA ILE A 104 -11.24 11.34 -0.04
C ILE A 104 -11.99 11.93 1.15
N ILE A 105 -13.09 12.62 0.90
CA ILE A 105 -13.98 13.16 1.93
C ILE A 105 -15.20 12.26 2.02
N GLY A 106 -15.47 11.69 3.18
CA GLY A 106 -16.63 10.84 3.43
C GLY A 106 -17.95 11.58 3.24
N LYS A 107 -19.04 10.84 3.13
CA LYS A 107 -20.41 11.39 2.96
C LYS A 107 -20.84 12.30 4.12
N ASP A 108 -20.24 12.11 5.29
CA ASP A 108 -20.45 12.94 6.50
C ASP A 108 -19.62 14.25 6.49
N GLY A 109 -18.80 14.45 5.44
CA GLY A 109 -17.89 15.60 5.32
C GLY A 109 -16.56 15.42 6.03
N THR A 110 -16.31 14.28 6.69
CA THR A 110 -15.02 14.00 7.31
C THR A 110 -14.04 13.37 6.33
N PRO A 111 -12.74 13.69 6.42
CA PRO A 111 -11.73 13.02 5.59
C PRO A 111 -11.63 11.54 5.93
N LEU A 112 -11.56 10.69 4.91
CA LEU A 112 -11.20 9.28 5.08
C LEU A 112 -9.70 9.13 5.27
N GLY A 113 -9.31 8.09 6.01
CA GLY A 113 -7.93 7.85 6.38
C GLY A 113 -7.51 8.57 7.64
N SER A 114 -6.21 8.66 7.90
CA SER A 114 -5.73 9.22 9.17
C SER A 114 -5.40 10.72 9.08
N ASP A 115 -5.56 11.41 10.20
CA ASP A 115 -5.27 12.84 10.36
C ASP A 115 -3.77 13.15 10.57
N GLY A 116 -2.90 12.53 9.76
CA GLY A 116 -1.47 12.86 9.74
C GLY A 116 -0.53 11.91 10.49
N ASN A 117 -1.02 11.07 11.39
CA ASN A 117 -0.22 10.09 12.14
C ASN A 117 -0.53 8.62 11.79
N GLY A 118 -1.19 8.36 10.67
CA GLY A 118 -1.57 7.03 10.20
C GLY A 118 -1.25 6.82 8.73
N PRO A 119 -1.85 5.79 8.11
CA PRO A 119 -1.61 5.47 6.72
C PRO A 119 -1.87 6.66 5.78
N PRO A 120 -1.05 6.84 4.74
CA PRO A 120 -1.15 7.98 3.83
C PRO A 120 -2.40 7.92 2.95
N THR A 121 -2.70 9.03 2.29
CA THR A 121 -3.80 9.17 1.34
C THR A 121 -3.25 9.53 -0.04
N PHE A 122 -3.68 8.82 -1.08
CA PHE A 122 -3.13 8.97 -2.42
C PHE A 122 -4.18 9.11 -3.49
N GLY A 123 -3.85 9.89 -4.53
CA GLY A 123 -4.40 9.76 -5.87
C GLY A 123 -3.43 8.98 -6.74
N SER A 124 -3.94 8.05 -7.54
CA SER A 124 -3.14 7.23 -8.44
C SER A 124 -3.85 7.03 -9.78
N ILE A 125 -3.12 6.53 -10.76
CA ILE A 125 -3.68 6.15 -12.05
C ILE A 125 -4.17 4.70 -11.97
N ALA A 126 -5.36 4.45 -12.53
CA ALA A 126 -5.85 3.10 -12.80
C ALA A 126 -6.39 3.02 -14.23
N VAL A 127 -5.85 2.09 -15.00
CA VAL A 127 -6.22 1.85 -16.40
C VAL A 127 -6.37 0.35 -16.64
N ASP A 128 -7.15 -0.01 -17.67
CA ASP A 128 -7.25 -1.41 -18.09
C ASP A 128 -5.97 -1.81 -18.83
N PHE A 129 -5.04 -2.38 -18.06
CA PHE A 129 -3.70 -2.74 -18.50
C PHE A 129 -3.22 -3.98 -17.76
N ALA A 130 -2.57 -4.92 -18.45
CA ALA A 130 -2.16 -6.19 -17.85
C ALA A 130 -1.18 -6.07 -16.67
N GLY A 131 -0.37 -5.00 -16.62
CA GLY A 131 0.53 -4.66 -15.52
C GLY A 131 -0.07 -3.69 -14.50
N ASN A 132 -1.39 -3.47 -14.51
CA ASN A 132 -2.03 -2.59 -13.55
C ASN A 132 -1.93 -3.15 -12.13
N LEU A 133 -1.61 -2.28 -11.19
CA LEU A 133 -1.54 -2.59 -9.76
C LEU A 133 -2.94 -2.76 -9.15
N TRP A 134 -3.95 -2.21 -9.83
CA TRP A 134 -5.33 -2.17 -9.38
C TRP A 134 -6.21 -3.12 -10.20
N THR A 135 -6.97 -3.96 -9.52
CA THR A 135 -7.98 -4.83 -10.12
C THR A 135 -9.36 -4.30 -9.79
N ILE A 136 -10.20 -4.04 -10.81
CA ILE A 136 -11.58 -3.63 -10.57
C ILE A 136 -12.41 -4.84 -10.10
N GLU A 137 -12.93 -4.74 -8.89
CA GLU A 137 -13.83 -5.73 -8.28
C GLU A 137 -15.29 -5.46 -8.62
N GLN A 138 -15.65 -4.16 -8.71
CA GLN A 138 -17.00 -3.73 -9.06
C GLN A 138 -16.93 -2.52 -9.99
N GLY A 139 -17.81 -2.47 -10.98
CA GLY A 139 -17.88 -1.37 -11.94
C GLY A 139 -16.81 -1.44 -13.03
N ARG A 140 -16.10 -0.36 -13.27
CA ARG A 140 -15.09 -0.23 -14.34
C ARG A 140 -13.98 0.75 -13.98
N TYR A 141 -12.91 0.74 -14.76
CA TYR A 141 -11.87 1.78 -14.68
C TYR A 141 -12.43 3.17 -15.05
N PRO A 142 -11.93 4.24 -14.39
CA PRO A 142 -12.22 5.60 -14.81
C PRO A 142 -11.73 5.85 -16.24
N ALA A 143 -12.56 6.46 -17.07
CA ALA A 143 -12.26 6.67 -18.49
C ALA A 143 -12.39 8.14 -18.95
N GLY A 144 -12.57 9.07 -18.00
CA GLY A 144 -12.68 10.48 -18.34
C GLY A 144 -12.79 11.42 -17.14
N PRO A 145 -12.77 12.73 -17.41
CA PRO A 145 -12.87 13.74 -16.37
C PRO A 145 -14.19 13.62 -15.61
N GLY A 146 -14.12 13.70 -14.30
CA GLY A 146 -15.29 13.56 -13.42
C GLY A 146 -15.60 12.13 -13.01
N GLU A 147 -14.75 11.15 -13.32
CA GLU A 147 -14.87 9.77 -12.86
C GLU A 147 -13.74 9.41 -11.88
N VAL A 148 -14.06 8.58 -10.91
CA VAL A 148 -13.11 8.05 -9.92
C VAL A 148 -13.42 6.59 -9.61
N ALA A 149 -12.40 5.80 -9.35
CA ALA A 149 -12.55 4.56 -8.62
C ALA A 149 -11.90 4.69 -7.24
N LEU A 150 -12.38 3.94 -6.26
CA LEU A 150 -11.83 3.91 -4.90
C LEU A 150 -11.26 2.53 -4.60
N ASP A 151 -10.27 2.47 -3.73
CA ASP A 151 -9.90 1.21 -3.13
C ASP A 151 -11.05 0.67 -2.27
N GLU A 152 -11.16 -0.65 -2.17
CA GLU A 152 -12.28 -1.33 -1.52
C GLU A 152 -12.45 -0.91 -0.05
N ALA A 153 -11.34 -0.74 0.68
CA ALA A 153 -11.39 -0.31 2.07
C ALA A 153 -11.90 1.13 2.22
N SER A 154 -11.50 2.03 1.31
CA SER A 154 -12.00 3.41 1.29
C SER A 154 -13.47 3.48 0.92
N ALA A 155 -13.92 2.69 -0.04
CA ALA A 155 -15.34 2.62 -0.41
C ALA A 155 -16.20 2.14 0.77
N GLU A 156 -15.78 1.08 1.46
CA GLU A 156 -16.48 0.56 2.65
C GLU A 156 -16.49 1.57 3.79
N ASN A 157 -15.33 2.15 4.14
CA ASN A 157 -15.21 3.11 5.25
C ASN A 157 -16.03 4.40 5.03
N GLY A 158 -16.25 4.77 3.78
CA GLY A 158 -17.05 5.94 3.40
C GLY A 158 -18.51 5.61 3.06
N ASP A 159 -18.94 4.35 3.18
CA ASP A 159 -20.27 3.86 2.76
C ASP A 159 -20.58 4.22 1.30
N TYR A 160 -19.57 4.22 0.42
CA TYR A 160 -19.70 4.55 -0.99
C TYR A 160 -20.15 3.35 -1.82
N VAL A 161 -21.07 3.61 -2.74
CA VAL A 161 -21.54 2.66 -3.75
C VAL A 161 -21.38 3.25 -5.15
N LEU A 162 -21.34 2.39 -6.16
CA LEU A 162 -21.22 2.85 -7.56
C LEU A 162 -22.32 3.86 -7.91
N GLY A 163 -21.92 4.94 -8.57
CA GLY A 163 -22.79 6.06 -8.95
C GLY A 163 -22.85 7.20 -7.94
N ASP A 164 -22.29 7.02 -6.74
CA ASP A 164 -22.21 8.10 -5.75
C ASP A 164 -21.27 9.22 -6.19
N THR A 165 -21.51 10.42 -5.67
CA THR A 165 -20.59 11.54 -5.80
C THR A 165 -19.53 11.47 -4.70
N VAL A 166 -18.27 11.40 -5.10
CA VAL A 166 -17.09 11.38 -4.22
C VAL A 166 -16.37 12.71 -4.32
N LYS A 167 -16.20 13.38 -3.19
CA LYS A 167 -15.39 14.59 -3.10
C LYS A 167 -13.95 14.22 -2.78
N VAL A 168 -13.02 14.66 -3.65
CA VAL A 168 -11.58 14.44 -3.45
C VAL A 168 -10.87 15.78 -3.37
N VAL A 169 -9.94 15.90 -2.42
CA VAL A 169 -9.09 17.06 -2.20
C VAL A 169 -7.66 16.71 -2.58
N ALA A 170 -7.08 17.42 -3.52
CA ALA A 170 -5.69 17.28 -3.93
C ALA A 170 -4.96 18.63 -3.86
N ARG A 171 -3.70 18.68 -4.31
CA ARG A 171 -2.95 19.96 -4.32
C ARG A 171 -3.56 21.02 -5.22
N ALA A 172 -4.21 20.63 -6.30
CA ALA A 172 -4.89 21.53 -7.22
C ALA A 172 -6.25 22.05 -6.71
N GLY A 173 -6.73 21.56 -5.58
CA GLY A 173 -7.99 21.96 -4.98
C GLY A 173 -8.91 20.77 -4.68
N SER A 174 -10.21 21.05 -4.60
CA SER A 174 -11.24 20.07 -4.32
C SER A 174 -12.15 19.92 -5.53
N ARG A 175 -12.44 18.68 -5.92
CA ARG A 175 -13.38 18.36 -7.01
C ARG A 175 -14.32 17.22 -6.59
N GLU A 176 -15.45 17.15 -7.26
CA GLU A 176 -16.41 16.06 -7.12
C GLU A 176 -16.34 15.16 -8.35
N PHE A 177 -16.42 13.87 -8.11
CA PHE A 177 -16.30 12.82 -9.11
C PHE A 177 -17.43 11.80 -8.92
N THR A 178 -17.83 11.15 -10.00
CA THR A 178 -18.75 10.01 -9.94
C THR A 178 -17.95 8.73 -9.69
N LEU A 179 -18.32 7.96 -8.68
CA LEU A 179 -17.73 6.65 -8.40
C LEU A 179 -18.14 5.64 -9.47
N VAL A 180 -17.20 5.23 -10.30
CA VAL A 180 -17.45 4.28 -11.40
C VAL A 180 -16.83 2.91 -11.16
N GLY A 181 -15.95 2.77 -10.18
CA GLY A 181 -15.29 1.51 -9.87
C GLY A 181 -14.87 1.39 -8.42
N ILE A 182 -14.80 0.17 -7.94
CA ILE A 182 -14.20 -0.21 -6.67
C ILE A 182 -13.11 -1.23 -6.98
N ALA A 183 -11.90 -1.00 -6.46
CA ALA A 183 -10.70 -1.74 -6.84
C ALA A 183 -9.98 -2.35 -5.63
N SER A 184 -9.35 -3.49 -5.84
CA SER A 184 -8.36 -4.08 -4.93
C SER A 184 -6.94 -3.81 -5.42
N TYR A 185 -5.98 -3.85 -4.51
CA TYR A 185 -4.55 -3.77 -4.82
C TYR A 185 -3.94 -5.17 -4.74
N GLY A 186 -3.80 -5.83 -5.91
CA GLY A 186 -3.52 -7.26 -5.92
C GLY A 186 -4.63 -8.02 -5.18
N GLU A 187 -4.26 -8.82 -4.17
CA GLU A 187 -5.22 -9.59 -3.35
C GLU A 187 -5.69 -8.85 -2.08
N VAL A 188 -5.24 -7.60 -1.86
CA VAL A 188 -5.61 -6.85 -0.66
C VAL A 188 -6.56 -5.70 -0.99
N ARG A 189 -7.46 -5.40 -0.07
CA ARG A 189 -8.50 -4.37 -0.21
C ARG A 189 -7.90 -2.96 -0.25
N SER A 190 -6.77 -2.76 0.44
CA SER A 190 -5.98 -1.53 0.46
C SER A 190 -4.56 -1.84 0.95
N PRO A 191 -3.50 -1.28 0.35
CA PRO A 191 -2.14 -1.48 0.80
C PRO A 191 -1.88 -0.73 2.12
N GLY A 192 -1.64 -1.49 3.20
CA GLY A 192 -1.25 -0.95 4.51
C GLY A 192 -2.27 -0.03 5.18
N GLY A 193 -3.55 -0.06 4.76
CA GLY A 193 -4.60 0.81 5.28
C GLY A 193 -4.58 2.24 4.71
N ALA A 194 -3.77 2.50 3.68
CA ALA A 194 -3.78 3.75 2.94
C ALA A 194 -5.11 3.92 2.17
N THR A 195 -5.50 5.15 1.86
CA THR A 195 -6.67 5.42 1.04
C THR A 195 -6.26 5.83 -0.36
N PHE A 196 -6.98 5.33 -1.38
CA PHE A 196 -6.67 5.62 -2.77
C PHE A 196 -7.88 6.10 -3.56
N ALA A 197 -7.73 7.26 -4.18
CA ALA A 197 -8.59 7.73 -5.26
C ALA A 197 -7.90 7.49 -6.60
N LEU A 198 -8.54 6.74 -7.48
CA LEU A 198 -7.97 6.25 -8.73
C LEU A 198 -8.60 6.99 -9.91
N PHE A 199 -7.77 7.48 -10.82
CA PHE A 199 -8.18 8.31 -11.94
C PHE A 199 -7.64 7.79 -13.27
N ASP A 200 -8.21 8.24 -14.37
CA ASP A 200 -7.59 8.13 -15.68
C ASP A 200 -6.34 9.02 -15.78
N PRO A 201 -5.38 8.72 -16.67
CA PRO A 201 -4.11 9.44 -16.74
C PRO A 201 -4.22 10.95 -16.95
N PRO A 202 -5.10 11.47 -17.84
CA PRO A 202 -5.30 12.92 -17.99
C PRO A 202 -5.77 13.58 -16.71
N THR A 203 -6.82 13.04 -16.06
CA THR A 203 -7.37 13.60 -14.81
C THR A 203 -6.35 13.57 -13.68
N ALA A 204 -5.61 12.46 -13.52
CA ALA A 204 -4.56 12.35 -12.50
C ALA A 204 -3.43 13.37 -12.69
N SER A 205 -3.14 13.73 -13.94
CA SER A 205 -2.08 14.71 -14.27
C SER A 205 -2.48 16.15 -13.98
N GLU A 206 -3.78 16.46 -14.07
CA GLU A 206 -4.34 17.80 -13.81
C GLU A 206 -4.65 18.02 -12.33
N PHE A 207 -4.95 16.96 -11.60
CA PHE A 207 -5.44 16.97 -10.24
C PHE A 207 -4.38 16.61 -9.22
#